data_0f7536c2e5dc4ddee07877d76b429ed8
#
_entry.id   0f7536c2e5dc4ddee07877d76b429ed8
#
_cell.length_a   1.000
_cell.length_b   1.000
_cell.length_c   1.000
_cell.angle_alpha   90.00
_cell.angle_beta   90.00
_cell.angle_gamma   90.00
#
_symmetry.space_group_name_H-M   'P 1'
#
loop_
_entity.id
_entity.type
_entity.pdbx_description
1 polymer ?
#
loop_
_entity_poly.entity_id
_entity_poly.type
_entity_poly.pdbx_seq_one_letter_code
_entity_poly.pdbx_strand_id
1 'polypeptide(L)'
;MQLAEEGNIRIPTFQRDFSWRAGDVRKLFDSIYRGFPIGTLLLWRKDAPAEEVKLGPINFDAPRRSDAYWVVDGQQRITSLFAALSRDHGQADDPFNIYFDLEKQQFANARRGKIPFRAIPVKDALETRSLLQWLRLHADELEAEDLDLADRLGGALRDYRIPAYIVAGNDPELLREVFDRMNSAGKPISRAQVFHALFAAEDEPGSPAQIVETLRQKGFGTIDEGRVVQSLLAIRGGDVQRDIRAEFSNADEPSDWFYNVEIALGRAIDFLREEGVPHHLLMPNSFPLPVLAAFFHLHPRPDPWNKRLLARWLWRGWVHGFGREGGQTPVLRRSIRNVNPEFRAPDAAPSEYEAVSALLEHVPDRTAPELSLEGFNTKNANSRLILLALTSLRPLDENGNEIDLASQLEIYGTDAVTQLVPSHRSHAAARSFWPVDSASRSIVMRPEILASHSMNDDLSRILIQNDIHLFIERRGELLRELVSTFLDSRLETDRRPRPPLSELMIDEPADLT
;
A
#
# COMPACT_ATOMS: atom_id res chain seq x y z
N MET A 1 -14.01 -23.51 11.33
CA MET A 1 -13.15 -24.44 10.56
C MET A 1 -13.99 -25.20 9.53
N GLN A 2 -14.86 -26.12 9.98
CA GLN A 2 -15.67 -26.97 9.09
C GLN A 2 -16.44 -26.20 8.00
N LEU A 3 -17.10 -25.09 8.33
CA LEU A 3 -17.81 -24.26 7.35
C LEU A 3 -16.91 -23.69 6.24
N ALA A 4 -15.64 -23.40 6.55
CA ALA A 4 -14.69 -22.93 5.55
C ALA A 4 -14.21 -24.09 4.65
N GLU A 5 -13.89 -25.24 5.22
CA GLU A 5 -13.48 -26.45 4.49
C GLU A 5 -14.58 -26.98 3.56
N GLU A 6 -15.83 -26.90 3.99
CA GLU A 6 -17.00 -27.28 3.18
C GLU A 6 -17.35 -26.24 2.10
N GLY A 7 -16.60 -25.15 2.00
CA GLY A 7 -16.87 -24.08 1.06
C GLY A 7 -18.13 -23.25 1.36
N ASN A 8 -18.62 -23.28 2.60
CA ASN A 8 -19.75 -22.44 3.01
C ASN A 8 -19.34 -20.99 3.26
N ILE A 9 -18.06 -20.71 3.53
CA ILE A 9 -17.54 -19.36 3.69
C ILE A 9 -16.92 -18.93 2.36
N ARG A 10 -17.32 -17.75 1.90
CA ARG A 10 -16.81 -17.08 0.71
C ARG A 10 -16.15 -15.77 1.09
N ILE A 11 -15.04 -15.48 0.43
CA ILE A 11 -14.42 -14.17 0.50
C ILE A 11 -14.66 -13.51 -0.85
N PRO A 12 -15.34 -12.36 -0.88
CA PRO A 12 -15.52 -11.63 -2.12
C PRO A 12 -14.15 -11.29 -2.74
N THR A 13 -14.02 -11.43 -4.05
CA THR A 13 -12.78 -11.20 -4.82
C THR A 13 -12.19 -9.80 -4.63
N PHE A 14 -13.01 -8.86 -4.23
CA PHE A 14 -12.66 -7.47 -3.98
C PHE A 14 -12.09 -7.19 -2.57
N GLN A 15 -12.08 -8.15 -1.67
CA GLN A 15 -11.51 -7.91 -0.35
C GLN A 15 -9.99 -7.88 -0.45
N ARG A 16 -9.38 -6.96 0.33
CA ARG A 16 -7.93 -6.74 0.34
C ARG A 16 -7.17 -8.05 0.52
N ASP A 17 -6.06 -8.17 -0.17
CA ASP A 17 -5.08 -9.20 0.13
C ASP A 17 -4.78 -9.24 1.62
N PHE A 18 -4.39 -10.40 2.10
CA PHE A 18 -4.04 -10.57 3.49
C PHE A 18 -2.93 -9.60 3.90
N SER A 19 -3.26 -8.64 4.77
CA SER A 19 -2.38 -7.54 5.14
C SER A 19 -1.81 -7.64 6.57
N TRP A 20 -2.33 -8.57 7.37
CA TRP A 20 -1.85 -8.77 8.73
C TRP A 20 -0.45 -9.37 8.75
N ARG A 21 0.37 -8.85 9.63
CA ARG A 21 1.71 -9.38 9.89
C ARG A 21 1.65 -10.43 11.00
N ALA A 22 2.68 -11.24 11.11
CA ALA A 22 2.81 -12.25 12.17
C ALA A 22 2.50 -11.72 13.59
N GLY A 23 2.81 -10.44 13.86
CA GLY A 23 2.47 -9.78 15.13
C GLY A 23 0.97 -9.62 15.37
N ASP A 24 0.20 -9.36 14.31
CA ASP A 24 -1.26 -9.19 14.40
C ASP A 24 -1.95 -10.55 14.58
N VAL A 25 -1.45 -11.57 13.89
CA VAL A 25 -1.93 -12.95 14.05
C VAL A 25 -1.68 -13.44 15.48
N ARG A 26 -0.48 -13.20 16.05
CA ARG A 26 -0.19 -13.55 17.45
C ARG A 26 -1.12 -12.84 18.42
N LYS A 27 -1.41 -11.55 18.23
CA LYS A 27 -2.34 -10.80 19.09
C LYS A 27 -3.77 -11.35 19.02
N LEU A 28 -4.19 -11.85 17.85
CA LEU A 28 -5.48 -12.51 17.70
C LEU A 28 -5.55 -13.75 18.59
N PHE A 29 -4.56 -14.63 18.52
CA PHE A 29 -4.51 -15.85 19.33
C PHE A 29 -4.34 -15.56 20.82
N ASP A 30 -3.56 -14.54 21.20
CA ASP A 30 -3.46 -14.08 22.60
C ASP A 30 -4.81 -13.60 23.15
N SER A 31 -5.57 -12.85 22.33
CA SER A 31 -6.93 -12.40 22.71
C SER A 31 -7.88 -13.60 22.92
N ILE A 32 -7.83 -14.59 22.04
CA ILE A 32 -8.65 -15.81 22.17
C ILE A 32 -8.28 -16.57 23.43
N TYR A 33 -7.00 -16.80 23.69
CA TYR A 33 -6.50 -17.52 24.86
C TYR A 33 -6.91 -16.85 26.17
N ARG A 34 -6.93 -15.50 26.20
CA ARG A 34 -7.36 -14.70 27.35
C ARG A 34 -8.87 -14.48 27.44
N GLY A 35 -9.64 -14.96 26.46
CA GLY A 35 -11.09 -14.73 26.41
C GLY A 35 -11.48 -13.28 26.07
N PHE A 36 -10.56 -12.50 25.50
CA PHE A 36 -10.85 -11.11 25.12
C PHE A 36 -11.63 -11.05 23.80
N PRO A 37 -12.52 -10.06 23.62
CA PRO A 37 -13.28 -9.93 22.39
C PRO A 37 -12.36 -9.59 21.21
N ILE A 38 -12.47 -10.35 20.13
CA ILE A 38 -11.74 -10.12 18.87
C ILE A 38 -12.56 -9.34 17.84
N GLY A 39 -13.71 -8.81 18.24
CA GLY A 39 -14.68 -8.14 17.38
C GLY A 39 -15.70 -9.09 16.78
N THR A 40 -16.69 -8.52 16.09
CA THR A 40 -17.82 -9.22 15.48
C THR A 40 -17.54 -9.45 13.99
N LEU A 41 -17.99 -10.57 13.44
CA LEU A 41 -18.01 -10.81 12.00
C LEU A 41 -19.29 -10.25 11.40
N LEU A 42 -19.21 -9.73 10.17
CA LEU A 42 -20.36 -9.43 9.35
C LEU A 42 -20.36 -10.36 8.14
N LEU A 43 -21.41 -11.16 8.04
CA LEU A 43 -21.58 -12.17 7.00
C LEU A 43 -22.84 -11.88 6.19
N TRP A 44 -22.75 -12.02 4.88
CA TRP A 44 -23.90 -11.94 3.99
C TRP A 44 -24.24 -13.33 3.48
N ARG A 45 -25.45 -13.80 3.76
CA ARG A 45 -25.92 -15.09 3.31
C ARG A 45 -26.64 -14.96 1.96
N LYS A 46 -25.99 -15.43 0.91
CA LYS A 46 -26.53 -15.44 -0.47
C LYS A 46 -26.01 -16.64 -1.25
N ASP A 47 -26.53 -16.82 -2.47
CA ASP A 47 -26.05 -17.83 -3.42
C ASP A 47 -24.57 -17.61 -3.77
N ALA A 48 -23.84 -18.70 -3.97
CA ALA A 48 -22.45 -18.68 -4.40
C ALA A 48 -22.22 -19.73 -5.49
N PRO A 49 -21.59 -19.38 -6.62
CA PRO A 49 -21.21 -20.30 -7.66
C PRO A 49 -20.16 -21.31 -7.18
N ALA A 50 -19.90 -22.33 -7.98
CA ALA A 50 -18.73 -23.17 -7.80
C ALA A 50 -17.50 -22.40 -8.29
N GLU A 51 -16.53 -22.18 -7.40
CA GLU A 51 -15.34 -21.39 -7.69
C GLU A 51 -14.13 -21.84 -6.86
N GLU A 52 -12.92 -21.49 -7.30
CA GLU A 52 -11.73 -21.59 -6.47
C GLU A 52 -11.71 -20.44 -5.46
N VAL A 53 -11.79 -20.76 -4.17
CA VAL A 53 -11.75 -19.76 -3.09
C VAL A 53 -10.34 -19.64 -2.54
N LYS A 54 -9.85 -18.40 -2.46
CA LYS A 54 -8.56 -18.06 -1.87
C LYS A 54 -8.75 -17.48 -0.47
N LEU A 55 -8.29 -18.20 0.55
CA LEU A 55 -8.27 -17.79 1.95
C LEU A 55 -6.82 -17.54 2.41
N GLY A 56 -6.29 -16.34 2.13
CA GLY A 56 -4.88 -16.05 2.37
C GLY A 56 -3.97 -16.99 1.55
N PRO A 57 -3.13 -17.81 2.21
CA PRO A 57 -2.24 -18.75 1.52
C PRO A 57 -2.92 -20.06 1.09
N ILE A 58 -4.21 -20.25 1.37
CA ILE A 58 -4.93 -21.49 1.12
C ILE A 58 -5.91 -21.29 -0.03
N ASN A 59 -5.79 -22.13 -1.06
CA ASN A 59 -6.74 -22.22 -2.15
C ASN A 59 -7.49 -23.57 -2.04
N PHE A 60 -8.79 -23.54 -2.28
CA PHE A 60 -9.60 -24.76 -2.33
C PHE A 60 -10.79 -24.59 -3.28
N ASP A 61 -11.18 -25.69 -3.92
CA ASP A 61 -12.35 -25.73 -4.77
C ASP A 61 -13.61 -25.75 -3.92
N ALA A 62 -14.43 -24.74 -4.04
CA ALA A 62 -15.67 -24.62 -3.30
C ALA A 62 -16.87 -24.93 -4.21
N PRO A 63 -17.74 -25.90 -3.85
CA PRO A 63 -18.91 -26.26 -4.63
C PRO A 63 -19.95 -25.12 -4.61
N ARG A 64 -20.86 -25.12 -5.59
CA ARG A 64 -22.02 -24.21 -5.58
C ARG A 64 -22.84 -24.38 -4.30
N ARG A 65 -23.22 -23.25 -3.68
CA ARG A 65 -24.06 -23.19 -2.48
C ARG A 65 -25.16 -22.13 -2.64
N SER A 66 -26.38 -22.45 -2.24
CA SER A 66 -27.51 -21.50 -2.27
C SER A 66 -27.54 -20.59 -1.03
N ASP A 67 -26.73 -20.88 -0.01
CA ASP A 67 -26.77 -20.25 1.31
C ASP A 67 -25.37 -20.04 1.89
N ALA A 68 -24.41 -19.71 1.02
CA ALA A 68 -23.05 -19.41 1.44
C ALA A 68 -22.97 -18.12 2.27
N TYR A 69 -21.99 -18.06 3.14
CA TYR A 69 -21.67 -16.90 3.99
C TYR A 69 -20.53 -16.10 3.35
N TRP A 70 -20.87 -15.00 2.72
CA TRP A 70 -19.89 -14.06 2.18
C TRP A 70 -19.37 -13.16 3.28
N VAL A 71 -18.07 -13.14 3.48
CA VAL A 71 -17.44 -12.35 4.53
C VAL A 71 -17.41 -10.89 4.13
N VAL A 72 -18.18 -10.08 4.81
CA VAL A 72 -18.28 -8.63 4.57
C VAL A 72 -17.30 -7.86 5.47
N ASP A 73 -17.22 -8.23 6.75
CA ASP A 73 -16.17 -7.75 7.68
C ASP A 73 -15.62 -8.91 8.51
N GLY A 74 -14.33 -8.83 8.79
CA GLY A 74 -13.58 -9.84 9.55
C GLY A 74 -12.73 -10.79 8.73
N GLN A 75 -12.51 -10.50 7.45
CA GLN A 75 -11.69 -11.33 6.55
C GLN A 75 -10.33 -11.68 7.16
N GLN A 76 -9.57 -10.69 7.62
CA GLN A 76 -8.23 -10.91 8.18
C GLN A 76 -8.26 -11.88 9.37
N ARG A 77 -9.30 -11.80 10.21
CA ARG A 77 -9.52 -12.69 11.36
C ARG A 77 -9.84 -14.12 10.92
N ILE A 78 -10.79 -14.29 10.00
CA ILE A 78 -11.17 -15.61 9.46
C ILE A 78 -9.98 -16.25 8.75
N THR A 79 -9.30 -15.50 7.90
CA THR A 79 -8.10 -15.97 7.18
C THR A 79 -7.00 -16.40 8.15
N SER A 80 -6.71 -15.60 9.19
CA SER A 80 -5.69 -15.92 10.18
C SER A 80 -6.03 -17.18 10.97
N LEU A 81 -7.27 -17.31 11.40
CA LEU A 81 -7.72 -18.50 12.13
C LEU A 81 -7.68 -19.75 11.26
N PHE A 82 -8.21 -19.65 10.05
CA PHE A 82 -8.24 -20.78 9.13
C PHE A 82 -6.83 -21.20 8.73
N ALA A 83 -5.97 -20.26 8.32
CA ALA A 83 -4.61 -20.56 7.91
C ALA A 83 -3.77 -21.15 9.06
N ALA A 84 -3.81 -20.56 10.27
CA ALA A 84 -3.00 -21.03 11.38
C ALA A 84 -3.47 -22.37 11.98
N LEU A 85 -4.76 -22.71 11.84
CA LEU A 85 -5.34 -23.91 12.46
C LEU A 85 -5.48 -25.11 11.52
N SER A 86 -5.47 -24.90 10.18
CA SER A 86 -5.76 -25.97 9.20
C SER A 86 -4.56 -26.49 8.43
N ARG A 87 -3.37 -25.87 8.52
CA ARG A 87 -2.27 -26.14 7.59
C ARG A 87 -0.96 -26.53 8.27
N ASP A 88 -0.22 -27.45 7.61
CA ASP A 88 1.20 -27.65 7.83
C ASP A 88 1.98 -26.58 7.05
N HIS A 89 2.65 -25.68 7.78
CA HIS A 89 3.41 -24.60 7.20
C HIS A 89 4.83 -25.07 6.87
N GLY A 90 5.10 -25.31 5.58
CA GLY A 90 6.41 -25.77 5.11
C GLY A 90 7.51 -24.71 5.13
N GLN A 91 7.18 -23.42 5.33
CA GLN A 91 8.15 -22.32 5.39
C GLN A 91 8.29 -21.79 6.81
N ALA A 92 9.52 -21.68 7.27
CA ALA A 92 9.84 -21.27 8.64
C ALA A 92 9.37 -19.85 9.01
N ASP A 93 9.26 -18.94 8.03
CA ASP A 93 8.90 -17.53 8.22
C ASP A 93 7.43 -17.21 7.87
N ASP A 94 6.58 -18.24 7.70
CA ASP A 94 5.15 -18.06 7.45
C ASP A 94 4.48 -17.36 8.65
N PRO A 95 3.75 -16.22 8.44
CA PRO A 95 3.09 -15.47 9.51
C PRO A 95 2.02 -16.29 10.26
N PHE A 96 1.50 -17.37 9.65
CA PHE A 96 0.51 -18.26 10.23
C PHE A 96 1.11 -19.43 11.02
N ASN A 97 2.44 -19.58 10.98
CA ASN A 97 3.14 -20.61 11.76
C ASN A 97 3.28 -20.17 13.22
N ILE A 98 2.21 -20.33 13.97
CA ILE A 98 2.07 -19.85 15.35
C ILE A 98 2.28 -21.00 16.32
N TYR A 99 3.07 -20.74 17.36
CA TYR A 99 3.35 -21.63 18.48
C TYR A 99 2.96 -20.97 19.79
N PHE A 100 2.52 -21.75 20.76
CA PHE A 100 2.36 -21.31 22.14
C PHE A 100 3.56 -21.78 22.96
N ASP A 101 4.39 -20.84 23.37
CA ASP A 101 5.57 -21.06 24.23
C ASP A 101 5.10 -21.30 25.66
N LEU A 102 5.26 -22.51 26.17
CA LEU A 102 4.80 -22.93 27.49
C LEU A 102 5.59 -22.24 28.61
N GLU A 103 6.90 -22.02 28.40
CA GLU A 103 7.74 -21.35 29.39
C GLU A 103 7.36 -19.89 29.58
N LYS A 104 7.13 -19.16 28.47
CA LYS A 104 6.81 -17.73 28.49
C LYS A 104 5.31 -17.44 28.52
N GLN A 105 4.47 -18.49 28.37
CA GLN A 105 3.01 -18.40 28.27
C GLN A 105 2.54 -17.36 27.24
N GLN A 106 3.16 -17.34 26.05
CA GLN A 106 2.85 -16.37 24.99
C GLN A 106 2.97 -17.00 23.60
N PHE A 107 2.25 -16.39 22.65
CA PHE A 107 2.32 -16.84 21.26
C PHE A 107 3.59 -16.32 20.58
N ALA A 108 4.25 -17.18 19.81
CA ALA A 108 5.48 -16.91 19.08
C ALA A 108 5.41 -17.49 17.66
N ASN A 109 6.22 -16.93 16.77
CA ASN A 109 6.53 -17.54 15.47
C ASN A 109 7.93 -18.17 15.52
N ALA A 110 8.19 -19.14 14.67
CA ALA A 110 9.56 -19.60 14.44
C ALA A 110 10.43 -18.41 13.96
N ARG A 111 11.67 -18.33 14.43
CA ARG A 111 12.64 -17.33 13.99
C ARG A 111 13.78 -18.03 13.27
N ARG A 112 13.98 -17.72 11.97
CA ARG A 112 15.03 -18.34 11.14
C ARG A 112 15.02 -19.87 11.22
N GLY A 113 13.81 -20.47 11.15
CA GLY A 113 13.61 -21.92 11.24
C GLY A 113 13.73 -22.52 12.65
N LYS A 114 13.99 -21.70 13.68
CA LYS A 114 14.07 -22.18 15.08
C LYS A 114 12.72 -22.01 15.76
N ILE A 115 12.11 -23.13 16.14
CA ILE A 115 10.92 -23.20 16.98
C ILE A 115 11.35 -22.93 18.43
N PRO A 116 10.56 -22.16 19.23
CA PRO A 116 10.83 -22.01 20.66
C PRO A 116 10.85 -23.38 21.35
N PHE A 117 11.72 -23.53 22.33
CA PHE A 117 11.77 -24.74 23.15
C PHE A 117 10.45 -24.89 23.93
N ARG A 118 9.91 -26.13 24.01
CA ARG A 118 8.63 -26.42 24.67
C ARG A 118 7.46 -25.57 24.14
N ALA A 119 7.29 -25.52 22.81
CA ALA A 119 6.24 -24.73 22.18
C ALA A 119 5.25 -25.60 21.39
N ILE A 120 3.97 -25.50 21.71
CA ILE A 120 2.88 -26.25 21.08
C ILE A 120 2.48 -25.52 19.79
N PRO A 121 2.50 -26.18 18.61
CA PRO A 121 1.88 -25.63 17.42
C PRO A 121 0.38 -25.38 17.63
N VAL A 122 -0.11 -24.20 17.31
CA VAL A 122 -1.52 -23.83 17.56
C VAL A 122 -2.49 -24.75 16.83
N LYS A 123 -2.13 -25.25 15.65
CA LYS A 123 -2.90 -26.23 14.88
C LYS A 123 -3.11 -27.55 15.68
N ASP A 124 -2.07 -28.00 16.39
CA ASP A 124 -2.15 -29.25 17.16
C ASP A 124 -2.95 -29.08 18.45
N ALA A 125 -3.01 -27.85 18.98
CA ALA A 125 -3.77 -27.53 20.20
C ALA A 125 -5.30 -27.53 20.00
N LEU A 126 -5.78 -27.32 18.77
CA LEU A 126 -7.22 -27.26 18.48
C LEU A 126 -7.91 -28.63 18.65
N GLU A 127 -7.31 -29.68 18.09
CA GLU A 127 -7.87 -31.02 18.15
C GLU A 127 -7.32 -31.78 19.34
N THR A 128 -8.19 -32.34 20.17
CA THR A 128 -7.79 -33.11 21.37
C THR A 128 -6.86 -34.26 21.05
N ARG A 129 -7.08 -34.95 19.91
CA ARG A 129 -6.24 -36.09 19.50
C ARG A 129 -4.82 -35.62 19.14
N SER A 130 -4.71 -34.54 18.36
CA SER A 130 -3.43 -33.98 17.95
C SER A 130 -2.65 -33.43 19.14
N LEU A 131 -3.34 -32.74 20.05
CA LEU A 131 -2.74 -32.24 21.29
C LEU A 131 -2.20 -33.39 22.16
N LEU A 132 -2.98 -34.42 22.37
CA LEU A 132 -2.52 -35.59 23.14
C LEU A 132 -1.36 -36.33 22.47
N GLN A 133 -1.35 -36.37 21.13
CA GLN A 133 -0.22 -36.97 20.40
C GLN A 133 1.05 -36.12 20.58
N TRP A 134 0.93 -34.79 20.47
CA TRP A 134 2.03 -33.85 20.68
C TRP A 134 2.61 -34.01 22.11
N LEU A 135 1.74 -34.03 23.14
CA LEU A 135 2.14 -34.19 24.54
C LEU A 135 2.88 -35.52 24.78
N ARG A 136 2.44 -36.60 24.15
CA ARG A 136 3.12 -37.94 24.26
C ARG A 136 4.50 -37.90 23.60
N LEU A 137 4.65 -37.23 22.48
CA LEU A 137 5.93 -37.15 21.76
C LEU A 137 6.98 -36.32 22.52
N HIS A 138 6.54 -35.37 23.35
CA HIS A 138 7.41 -34.47 24.10
C HIS A 138 7.40 -34.74 25.61
N ALA A 139 6.87 -35.90 26.04
CA ALA A 139 6.64 -36.22 27.46
C ALA A 139 7.90 -36.08 28.34
N ASP A 140 9.08 -36.39 27.79
CA ASP A 140 10.35 -36.28 28.50
C ASP A 140 10.86 -34.82 28.70
N GLU A 141 10.26 -33.87 27.98
CA GLU A 141 10.64 -32.45 27.99
C GLU A 141 9.65 -31.59 28.79
N LEU A 142 8.49 -32.17 29.19
CA LEU A 142 7.37 -31.42 29.77
C LEU A 142 7.29 -31.63 31.28
N GLU A 143 6.89 -30.59 31.99
CA GLU A 143 6.57 -30.61 33.41
C GLU A 143 5.05 -30.71 33.64
N ALA A 144 4.64 -31.04 34.87
CA ALA A 144 3.22 -31.16 35.19
C ALA A 144 2.41 -29.89 34.89
N GLU A 145 3.01 -28.71 35.11
CA GLU A 145 2.41 -27.40 34.83
C GLU A 145 2.18 -27.18 33.33
N ASP A 146 3.02 -27.75 32.46
CA ASP A 146 2.89 -27.66 31.00
C ASP A 146 1.64 -28.39 30.50
N LEU A 147 1.26 -29.50 31.16
CA LEU A 147 0.06 -30.26 30.82
C LEU A 147 -1.21 -29.43 31.10
N ASP A 148 -1.24 -28.72 32.23
CA ASP A 148 -2.35 -27.80 32.56
C ASP A 148 -2.43 -26.63 31.62
N LEU A 149 -1.29 -26.07 31.19
CA LEU A 149 -1.23 -24.99 30.19
C LEU A 149 -1.70 -25.46 28.82
N ALA A 150 -1.30 -26.68 28.42
CA ALA A 150 -1.72 -27.28 27.16
C ALA A 150 -3.25 -27.54 27.11
N ASP A 151 -3.82 -28.06 28.20
CA ASP A 151 -5.26 -28.26 28.29
C ASP A 151 -6.02 -26.95 28.27
N ARG A 152 -5.56 -25.93 29.01
CA ARG A 152 -6.09 -24.57 28.98
C ARG A 152 -6.05 -23.96 27.59
N LEU A 153 -4.92 -24.12 26.85
CA LEU A 153 -4.79 -23.64 25.48
C LEU A 153 -5.82 -24.31 24.57
N GLY A 154 -5.89 -25.64 24.62
CA GLY A 154 -6.84 -26.40 23.82
C GLY A 154 -8.30 -26.06 24.14
N GLY A 155 -8.62 -25.92 25.42
CA GLY A 155 -9.95 -25.45 25.86
C GLY A 155 -10.28 -24.05 25.34
N ALA A 156 -9.36 -23.10 25.50
CA ALA A 156 -9.56 -21.73 25.04
C ALA A 156 -9.82 -21.66 23.52
N LEU A 157 -9.10 -22.44 22.72
CA LEU A 157 -9.28 -22.46 21.26
C LEU A 157 -10.61 -23.11 20.84
N ARG A 158 -11.02 -24.21 21.49
CA ARG A 158 -12.26 -24.94 21.15
C ARG A 158 -13.52 -24.21 21.59
N ASP A 159 -13.49 -23.59 22.78
CA ASP A 159 -14.66 -23.00 23.39
C ASP A 159 -14.90 -21.53 23.00
N TYR A 160 -13.91 -20.91 22.35
CA TYR A 160 -14.03 -19.51 21.94
C TYR A 160 -15.10 -19.33 20.88
N ARG A 161 -16.04 -18.43 21.15
CA ARG A 161 -17.15 -18.11 20.26
C ARG A 161 -16.99 -16.73 19.66
N ILE A 162 -16.99 -16.67 18.34
CA ILE A 162 -16.92 -15.40 17.61
C ILE A 162 -18.34 -14.96 17.29
N PRO A 163 -18.80 -13.80 17.80
CA PRO A 163 -20.11 -13.28 17.44
C PRO A 163 -20.14 -12.92 15.96
N ALA A 164 -21.23 -13.26 15.28
CA ALA A 164 -21.42 -12.93 13.87
C ALA A 164 -22.81 -12.37 13.64
N TYR A 165 -22.90 -11.25 12.92
CA TYR A 165 -24.15 -10.77 12.34
C TYR A 165 -24.28 -11.36 10.93
N ILE A 166 -25.44 -11.99 10.68
CA ILE A 166 -25.75 -12.59 9.38
C ILE A 166 -26.88 -11.78 8.75
N VAL A 167 -26.58 -11.10 7.65
CA VAL A 167 -27.55 -10.44 6.79
C VAL A 167 -28.04 -11.47 5.78
N ALA A 168 -29.34 -11.69 5.70
CA ALA A 168 -29.94 -12.63 4.76
C ALA A 168 -30.74 -11.87 3.70
N GLY A 169 -30.63 -12.27 2.44
CA GLY A 169 -31.36 -11.69 1.32
C GLY A 169 -30.45 -11.20 0.21
N ASN A 170 -31.06 -10.98 -0.96
CA ASN A 170 -30.37 -10.53 -2.16
C ASN A 170 -30.49 -8.99 -2.36
N ASP A 171 -30.92 -8.25 -1.33
CA ASP A 171 -31.09 -6.81 -1.43
C ASP A 171 -29.80 -6.09 -1.03
N PRO A 172 -29.09 -5.49 -1.99
CA PRO A 172 -27.88 -4.73 -1.72
C PRO A 172 -28.11 -3.50 -0.83
N GLU A 173 -29.32 -2.93 -0.85
CA GLU A 173 -29.66 -1.76 -0.05
C GLU A 173 -29.72 -2.10 1.45
N LEU A 174 -30.26 -3.27 1.81
CA LEU A 174 -30.28 -3.76 3.17
C LEU A 174 -28.88 -3.99 3.71
N LEU A 175 -28.00 -4.61 2.90
CA LEU A 175 -26.62 -4.82 3.27
C LEU A 175 -25.92 -3.50 3.55
N ARG A 176 -26.19 -2.49 2.73
CA ARG A 176 -25.67 -1.14 2.88
C ARG A 176 -26.11 -0.48 4.18
N GLU A 177 -27.40 -0.50 4.46
CA GLU A 177 -27.93 0.14 5.67
C GLU A 177 -27.29 -0.46 6.94
N VAL A 178 -27.10 -1.77 6.95
CA VAL A 178 -26.38 -2.47 8.02
C VAL A 178 -24.92 -2.00 8.08
N PHE A 179 -24.27 -1.85 6.94
CA PHE A 179 -22.91 -1.33 6.83
C PHE A 179 -22.75 0.08 7.41
N ASP A 180 -23.61 1.01 6.97
CA ASP A 180 -23.56 2.41 7.39
C ASP A 180 -23.80 2.55 8.91
N ARG A 181 -24.71 1.75 9.46
CA ARG A 181 -24.99 1.72 10.89
C ARG A 181 -23.84 1.12 11.71
N MET A 182 -23.21 0.06 11.22
CA MET A 182 -22.06 -0.55 11.91
C MET A 182 -20.82 0.36 11.86
N ASN A 183 -20.59 1.09 10.76
CA ASN A 183 -19.50 2.03 10.62
C ASN A 183 -19.62 3.27 11.50
N SER A 184 -20.82 3.67 11.84
CA SER A 184 -21.07 4.77 12.78
C SER A 184 -20.56 4.47 14.19
N ALA A 185 -20.32 3.19 14.51
CA ALA A 185 -19.90 2.71 15.82
C ALA A 185 -18.46 2.17 15.87
N GLY A 186 -17.70 2.13 14.74
CA GLY A 186 -16.39 1.49 14.66
C GLY A 186 -15.41 2.12 13.64
N LYS A 187 -14.42 1.33 13.21
CA LYS A 187 -13.46 1.73 12.19
C LYS A 187 -14.15 1.82 10.82
N PRO A 188 -14.10 2.97 10.11
CA PRO A 188 -14.81 3.13 8.85
C PRO A 188 -14.38 2.08 7.82
N ILE A 189 -15.34 1.42 7.20
CA ILE A 189 -15.11 0.57 6.02
C ILE A 189 -14.73 1.48 4.85
N SER A 190 -13.77 1.04 4.03
CA SER A 190 -13.30 1.85 2.91
C SER A 190 -14.39 2.01 1.85
N ARG A 191 -14.41 3.16 1.18
CA ARG A 191 -15.32 3.44 0.06
C ARG A 191 -15.21 2.40 -1.05
N ALA A 192 -14.01 1.87 -1.29
CA ALA A 192 -13.78 0.80 -2.25
C ALA A 192 -14.57 -0.47 -1.88
N GLN A 193 -14.59 -0.87 -0.61
CA GLN A 193 -15.35 -2.05 -0.16
C GLN A 193 -16.86 -1.87 -0.35
N VAL A 194 -17.36 -0.65 -0.12
CA VAL A 194 -18.78 -0.32 -0.37
C VAL A 194 -19.09 -0.38 -1.87
N PHE A 195 -18.22 0.17 -2.71
CA PHE A 195 -18.38 0.14 -4.16
C PHE A 195 -18.46 -1.31 -4.70
N HIS A 196 -17.53 -2.16 -4.28
CA HIS A 196 -17.51 -3.57 -4.68
C HIS A 196 -18.77 -4.34 -4.24
N ALA A 197 -19.23 -4.11 -3.02
CA ALA A 197 -20.44 -4.78 -2.53
C ALA A 197 -21.69 -4.43 -3.36
N LEU A 198 -21.65 -3.29 -4.07
CA LEU A 198 -22.81 -2.77 -4.79
C LEU A 198 -22.80 -3.02 -6.30
N PHE A 199 -21.61 -2.95 -6.91
CA PHE A 199 -21.47 -2.89 -8.36
C PHE A 199 -20.64 -4.02 -8.96
N ALA A 200 -19.94 -4.83 -8.15
CA ALA A 200 -19.22 -5.99 -8.66
C ALA A 200 -20.21 -7.17 -8.87
N ALA A 201 -20.69 -7.32 -10.08
CA ALA A 201 -21.22 -8.61 -10.55
C ALA A 201 -20.04 -9.59 -10.72
N GLU A 202 -20.25 -10.85 -10.36
CA GLU A 202 -19.21 -11.87 -10.19
C GLU A 202 -18.35 -12.17 -11.43
N ASP A 203 -18.74 -11.66 -12.63
CA ASP A 203 -18.06 -11.94 -13.92
C ASP A 203 -17.75 -10.67 -14.75
N GLU A 204 -17.92 -9.44 -14.23
CA GLU A 204 -17.63 -8.25 -15.03
C GLU A 204 -16.16 -7.81 -14.89
N PRO A 205 -15.43 -7.65 -16.02
CA PRO A 205 -14.10 -7.04 -15.99
C PRO A 205 -14.20 -5.59 -15.53
N GLY A 206 -13.44 -5.20 -14.49
CA GLY A 206 -13.32 -3.81 -14.11
C GLY A 206 -13.65 -3.49 -12.65
N SER A 207 -13.18 -4.27 -11.69
CA SER A 207 -13.25 -3.85 -10.29
C SER A 207 -12.03 -2.99 -9.90
N PRO A 208 -12.13 -2.07 -8.90
CA PRO A 208 -10.97 -1.36 -8.36
C PRO A 208 -9.83 -2.28 -7.95
N ALA A 209 -10.12 -3.46 -7.39
CA ALA A 209 -9.11 -4.46 -7.02
C ALA A 209 -8.38 -5.02 -8.26
N GLN A 210 -9.13 -5.28 -9.32
CA GLN A 210 -8.55 -5.75 -10.59
C GLN A 210 -7.66 -4.67 -11.21
N ILE A 211 -8.08 -3.40 -11.19
CA ILE A 211 -7.24 -2.28 -11.64
C ILE A 211 -5.96 -2.19 -10.83
N VAL A 212 -6.04 -2.32 -9.50
CA VAL A 212 -4.86 -2.35 -8.63
C VAL A 212 -3.90 -3.46 -9.05
N GLU A 213 -4.42 -4.67 -9.32
CA GLU A 213 -3.59 -5.80 -9.75
C GLU A 213 -2.97 -5.57 -11.13
N THR A 214 -3.75 -5.06 -12.11
CA THR A 214 -3.22 -4.71 -13.44
C THR A 214 -2.12 -3.63 -13.33
N LEU A 215 -2.33 -2.61 -12.52
CA LEU A 215 -1.34 -1.54 -12.31
C LEU A 215 -0.10 -2.04 -11.54
N ARG A 216 -0.26 -3.02 -10.63
CA ARG A 216 0.85 -3.68 -9.93
C ARG A 216 1.79 -4.36 -10.91
N GLN A 217 1.27 -4.98 -11.97
CA GLN A 217 2.08 -5.63 -13.02
C GLN A 217 3.00 -4.63 -13.77
N LYS A 218 2.71 -3.33 -13.68
CA LYS A 218 3.64 -2.30 -14.16
C LYS A 218 4.89 -2.15 -13.28
N GLY A 219 4.98 -2.85 -12.11
CA GLY A 219 6.13 -2.77 -11.19
C GLY A 219 6.22 -1.47 -10.42
N PHE A 220 5.10 -0.74 -10.24
CA PHE A 220 5.04 0.48 -9.41
C PHE A 220 4.57 0.18 -7.99
N GLY A 221 4.26 -1.09 -7.70
CA GLY A 221 3.70 -1.57 -6.45
C GLY A 221 2.19 -1.41 -6.35
N THR A 222 1.63 -1.67 -5.17
CA THR A 222 0.19 -1.71 -4.92
C THR A 222 -0.35 -0.34 -4.57
N ILE A 223 -1.16 0.26 -5.43
CA ILE A 223 -1.88 1.51 -5.17
C ILE A 223 -3.09 1.20 -4.28
N ASP A 224 -3.41 2.09 -3.34
CA ASP A 224 -4.60 1.96 -2.50
C ASP A 224 -5.89 2.03 -3.33
N GLU A 225 -6.79 1.06 -3.17
CA GLU A 225 -8.06 0.99 -3.91
C GLU A 225 -8.91 2.24 -3.73
N GLY A 226 -8.85 2.87 -2.55
CA GLY A 226 -9.54 4.15 -2.32
C GLY A 226 -9.05 5.25 -3.25
N ARG A 227 -7.78 5.20 -3.68
CA ARG A 227 -7.24 6.13 -4.68
C ARG A 227 -7.73 5.80 -6.08
N VAL A 228 -7.89 4.53 -6.41
CA VAL A 228 -8.51 4.11 -7.68
C VAL A 228 -9.95 4.64 -7.78
N VAL A 229 -10.74 4.47 -6.71
CA VAL A 229 -12.12 4.99 -6.64
C VAL A 229 -12.15 6.51 -6.72
N GLN A 230 -11.26 7.21 -6.01
CA GLN A 230 -11.17 8.67 -6.11
C GLN A 230 -10.77 9.12 -7.52
N SER A 231 -9.91 8.37 -8.20
CA SER A 231 -9.53 8.65 -9.59
C SER A 231 -10.71 8.43 -10.55
N LEU A 232 -11.52 7.41 -10.33
CA LEU A 232 -12.76 7.19 -11.08
C LEU A 232 -13.70 8.39 -10.96
N LEU A 233 -13.96 8.86 -9.74
CA LEU A 233 -14.82 10.02 -9.51
C LEU A 233 -14.21 11.30 -10.11
N ALA A 234 -12.89 11.45 -10.05
CA ALA A 234 -12.19 12.58 -10.64
C ALA A 234 -12.29 12.61 -12.17
N ILE A 235 -12.16 11.47 -12.82
CA ILE A 235 -12.31 11.31 -14.28
C ILE A 235 -13.74 11.66 -14.71
N ARG A 236 -14.74 11.27 -13.94
CA ARG A 236 -16.13 11.62 -14.20
C ARG A 236 -16.46 13.10 -13.95
N GLY A 237 -15.56 13.88 -13.36
CA GLY A 237 -15.85 15.25 -12.91
C GLY A 237 -16.77 15.30 -11.68
N GLY A 238 -16.97 14.17 -10.99
CA GLY A 238 -17.77 14.06 -9.78
C GLY A 238 -17.04 14.52 -8.52
N ASP A 239 -17.79 14.65 -7.42
CA ASP A 239 -17.20 14.97 -6.12
C ASP A 239 -16.54 13.72 -5.51
N VAL A 240 -15.21 13.71 -5.47
CA VAL A 240 -14.39 12.60 -4.92
C VAL A 240 -14.65 12.31 -3.43
N GLN A 241 -15.48 13.09 -2.78
CA GLN A 241 -15.90 12.90 -1.40
C GLN A 241 -17.36 12.44 -1.27
N ARG A 242 -18.14 12.47 -2.34
CA ARG A 242 -19.50 11.96 -2.34
C ARG A 242 -19.51 10.43 -2.31
N ASP A 243 -20.63 9.90 -1.87
CA ASP A 243 -20.93 8.49 -2.05
C ASP A 243 -20.96 8.20 -3.57
N ILE A 244 -20.27 7.17 -3.98
CA ILE A 244 -20.19 6.72 -5.37
C ILE A 244 -21.57 6.56 -5.99
N ARG A 245 -22.56 6.14 -5.21
CA ARG A 245 -23.96 5.95 -5.65
C ARG A 245 -24.67 7.22 -6.03
N ALA A 246 -24.34 8.33 -5.35
CA ALA A 246 -24.89 9.63 -5.73
C ALA A 246 -24.35 10.10 -7.08
N GLU A 247 -23.23 9.51 -7.48
CA GLU A 247 -22.52 9.86 -8.72
C GLU A 247 -22.81 8.87 -9.88
N PHE A 248 -23.26 7.63 -9.59
CA PHE A 248 -23.67 6.65 -10.59
C PHE A 248 -25.18 6.44 -10.54
N SER A 249 -25.86 6.66 -11.67
CA SER A 249 -27.26 6.29 -11.86
C SER A 249 -27.36 4.85 -12.33
N ASN A 250 -28.55 4.24 -12.17
CA ASN A 250 -28.83 2.88 -12.66
C ASN A 250 -28.69 2.72 -14.19
N ALA A 251 -28.47 3.82 -14.93
CA ALA A 251 -28.30 3.84 -16.39
C ALA A 251 -26.82 3.90 -16.80
N ASP A 252 -25.89 4.12 -15.84
CA ASP A 252 -24.46 4.19 -16.12
C ASP A 252 -23.86 2.78 -16.00
N GLU A 253 -23.17 2.32 -17.04
CA GLU A 253 -22.37 1.10 -16.98
C GLU A 253 -20.99 1.41 -16.36
N PRO A 254 -20.66 0.88 -15.18
CA PRO A 254 -19.39 1.15 -14.54
C PRO A 254 -18.17 0.61 -15.30
N SER A 255 -18.35 -0.43 -16.12
CA SER A 255 -17.29 -1.13 -16.86
C SER A 255 -16.44 -0.20 -17.73
N ASP A 256 -17.08 0.70 -18.50
CA ASP A 256 -16.38 1.66 -19.36
C ASP A 256 -15.52 2.64 -18.57
N TRP A 257 -15.99 3.03 -17.38
CA TRP A 257 -15.27 3.93 -16.50
C TRP A 257 -14.06 3.25 -15.86
N PHE A 258 -14.11 1.97 -15.54
CA PHE A 258 -12.99 1.21 -15.03
C PHE A 258 -11.85 1.13 -16.04
N TYR A 259 -12.16 0.87 -17.30
CA TYR A 259 -11.16 0.86 -18.35
C TYR A 259 -10.47 2.22 -18.50
N ASN A 260 -11.23 3.31 -18.48
CA ASN A 260 -10.69 4.66 -18.54
C ASN A 260 -9.79 5.00 -17.35
N VAL A 261 -10.18 4.56 -16.15
CA VAL A 261 -9.37 4.76 -14.92
C VAL A 261 -8.06 4.00 -15.00
N GLU A 262 -8.08 2.74 -15.45
CA GLU A 262 -6.89 1.92 -15.60
C GLU A 262 -5.88 2.59 -16.54
N ILE A 263 -6.34 3.04 -17.71
CA ILE A 263 -5.48 3.73 -18.69
C ILE A 263 -4.93 5.03 -18.11
N ALA A 264 -5.78 5.83 -17.50
CA ALA A 264 -5.40 7.14 -16.97
C ALA A 264 -4.41 7.03 -15.81
N LEU A 265 -4.64 6.11 -14.87
CA LEU A 265 -3.68 5.81 -13.81
C LEU A 265 -2.39 5.20 -14.34
N GLY A 266 -2.47 4.36 -15.38
CA GLY A 266 -1.29 3.84 -16.06
C GLY A 266 -0.40 4.95 -16.59
N ARG A 267 -0.97 5.98 -17.25
CA ARG A 267 -0.25 7.16 -17.73
C ARG A 267 0.30 8.01 -16.58
N ALA A 268 -0.46 8.15 -15.49
CA ALA A 268 0.00 8.85 -14.29
C ALA A 268 1.21 8.15 -13.66
N ILE A 269 1.23 6.82 -13.62
CA ILE A 269 2.38 6.03 -13.16
C ILE A 269 3.60 6.24 -14.07
N ASP A 270 3.39 6.19 -15.39
CA ASP A 270 4.47 6.39 -16.35
C ASP A 270 5.07 7.79 -16.20
N PHE A 271 4.23 8.81 -16.02
CA PHE A 271 4.66 10.18 -15.70
C PHE A 271 5.45 10.27 -14.38
N LEU A 272 4.98 9.62 -13.31
CA LEU A 272 5.68 9.61 -12.03
C LEU A 272 7.07 8.95 -12.14
N ARG A 273 7.21 7.91 -12.96
CA ARG A 273 8.50 7.27 -13.23
C ARG A 273 9.45 8.18 -14.00
N GLU A 274 8.96 8.88 -15.01
CA GLU A 274 9.73 9.88 -15.74
C GLU A 274 10.22 11.00 -14.82
N GLU A 275 9.42 11.34 -13.80
CA GLU A 275 9.81 12.28 -12.75
C GLU A 275 10.76 11.69 -11.69
N GLY A 276 11.21 10.45 -11.86
CA GLY A 276 12.19 9.80 -10.99
C GLY A 276 11.59 9.12 -9.77
N VAL A 277 10.30 8.81 -9.76
CA VAL A 277 9.64 8.05 -8.70
C VAL A 277 9.52 6.58 -9.15
N PRO A 278 10.43 5.69 -8.76
CA PRO A 278 10.44 4.32 -9.28
C PRO A 278 9.31 3.44 -8.75
N HIS A 279 8.77 3.76 -7.55
CA HIS A 279 7.81 2.91 -6.86
C HIS A 279 6.91 3.73 -5.92
N HIS A 280 5.66 3.31 -5.71
CA HIS A 280 4.69 4.04 -4.87
C HIS A 280 5.15 4.25 -3.41
N LEU A 281 5.97 3.36 -2.87
CA LEU A 281 6.52 3.48 -1.51
C LEU A 281 7.42 4.71 -1.33
N LEU A 282 7.99 5.24 -2.42
CA LEU A 282 8.80 6.46 -2.39
C LEU A 282 7.99 7.73 -2.68
N MET A 283 6.73 7.64 -3.10
CA MET A 283 5.89 8.83 -3.23
C MET A 283 5.74 9.52 -1.86
N PRO A 284 6.04 10.82 -1.74
CA PRO A 284 5.82 11.58 -0.50
C PRO A 284 4.39 11.44 0.03
N ASN A 285 3.41 11.51 -0.84
CA ASN A 285 2.02 11.13 -0.60
C ASN A 285 1.30 10.80 -1.92
N SER A 286 0.15 10.13 -1.83
CA SER A 286 -0.66 9.71 -2.98
C SER A 286 -1.74 10.73 -3.39
N PHE A 287 -1.72 11.94 -2.83
CA PHE A 287 -2.67 13.01 -3.17
C PHE A 287 -2.74 13.31 -4.67
N PRO A 288 -1.63 13.37 -5.43
CA PRO A 288 -1.68 13.72 -6.85
C PRO A 288 -2.39 12.71 -7.74
N LEU A 289 -2.48 11.43 -7.35
CA LEU A 289 -2.97 10.37 -8.23
C LEU A 289 -4.35 10.65 -8.86
N PRO A 290 -5.40 11.04 -8.10
CA PRO A 290 -6.70 11.35 -8.71
C PRO A 290 -6.67 12.57 -9.65
N VAL A 291 -5.82 13.55 -9.34
CA VAL A 291 -5.66 14.76 -10.18
C VAL A 291 -4.94 14.42 -11.48
N LEU A 292 -3.85 13.64 -11.38
CA LEU A 292 -3.11 13.15 -12.54
C LEU A 292 -3.96 12.24 -13.42
N ALA A 293 -4.76 11.35 -12.81
CA ALA A 293 -5.68 10.50 -13.54
C ALA A 293 -6.70 11.32 -14.34
N ALA A 294 -7.32 12.34 -13.72
CA ALA A 294 -8.24 13.23 -14.43
C ALA A 294 -7.54 14.00 -15.55
N PHE A 295 -6.33 14.51 -15.30
CA PHE A 295 -5.54 15.21 -16.31
C PHE A 295 -5.20 14.30 -17.49
N PHE A 296 -4.64 13.10 -17.26
CA PHE A 296 -4.26 12.17 -18.34
C PHE A 296 -5.44 11.48 -19.02
N HIS A 297 -6.63 11.52 -18.43
CA HIS A 297 -7.85 11.12 -19.10
C HIS A 297 -8.23 12.12 -20.20
N LEU A 298 -8.25 13.41 -19.87
CA LEU A 298 -8.59 14.48 -20.82
C LEU A 298 -7.45 14.80 -21.79
N HIS A 299 -6.21 14.74 -21.31
CA HIS A 299 -5.00 15.05 -22.05
C HIS A 299 -4.04 13.85 -22.08
N PRO A 300 -4.33 12.83 -22.91
CA PRO A 300 -3.57 11.57 -22.90
C PRO A 300 -2.13 11.69 -23.38
N ARG A 301 -1.80 12.73 -24.13
CA ARG A 301 -0.47 13.03 -24.68
C ARG A 301 -0.19 14.51 -24.58
N PRO A 302 0.06 15.03 -23.37
CA PRO A 302 0.26 16.46 -23.19
C PRO A 302 1.52 16.94 -23.90
N ASP A 303 1.48 18.21 -24.32
CA ASP A 303 2.66 18.90 -24.83
C ASP A 303 3.82 18.81 -23.81
N PRO A 304 5.07 18.60 -24.25
CA PRO A 304 6.22 18.48 -23.35
C PRO A 304 6.38 19.66 -22.38
N TRP A 305 5.99 20.87 -22.80
CA TRP A 305 6.02 22.04 -21.92
C TRP A 305 4.95 21.97 -20.83
N ASN A 306 3.73 21.61 -21.19
CA ASN A 306 2.64 21.44 -20.22
C ASN A 306 2.92 20.28 -19.26
N LYS A 307 3.52 19.19 -19.75
CA LYS A 307 4.02 18.09 -18.92
C LYS A 307 5.06 18.55 -17.89
N ARG A 308 5.99 19.43 -18.28
CA ARG A 308 6.96 20.05 -17.38
C ARG A 308 6.29 20.96 -16.34
N LEU A 309 5.26 21.73 -16.72
CA LEU A 309 4.48 22.53 -15.77
C LEU A 309 3.73 21.64 -14.77
N LEU A 310 3.19 20.49 -15.22
CA LEU A 310 2.54 19.51 -14.37
C LEU A 310 3.54 18.88 -13.37
N ALA A 311 4.76 18.60 -13.81
CA ALA A 311 5.84 18.11 -12.95
C ALA A 311 6.19 19.17 -11.88
N ARG A 312 6.27 20.44 -12.25
CA ARG A 312 6.50 21.54 -11.32
C ARG A 312 5.41 21.64 -10.25
N TRP A 313 4.13 21.49 -10.64
CA TRP A 313 3.02 21.41 -9.70
C TRP A 313 3.18 20.25 -8.73
N LEU A 314 3.50 19.07 -9.24
CA LEU A 314 3.70 17.85 -8.45
C LEU A 314 4.78 18.07 -7.39
N TRP A 315 5.96 18.51 -7.78
CA TRP A 315 7.11 18.69 -6.89
C TRP A 315 6.89 19.81 -5.88
N ARG A 316 6.34 20.95 -6.30
CA ARG A 316 5.98 22.05 -5.39
C ARG A 316 4.97 21.59 -4.33
N GLY A 317 3.95 20.85 -4.74
CA GLY A 317 2.95 20.30 -3.85
C GLY A 317 3.52 19.27 -2.87
N TRP A 318 4.45 18.42 -3.28
CA TRP A 318 5.11 17.47 -2.39
C TRP A 318 6.04 18.14 -1.39
N VAL A 319 6.80 19.12 -1.81
CA VAL A 319 7.77 19.84 -0.96
C VAL A 319 7.07 20.76 0.04
N HIS A 320 6.09 21.52 -0.40
CA HIS A 320 5.39 22.48 0.47
C HIS A 320 4.14 21.90 1.14
N GLY A 321 3.72 20.71 0.75
CA GLY A 321 2.58 19.96 1.32
C GLY A 321 1.26 20.35 0.67
N PHE A 322 0.67 19.41 -0.05
CA PHE A 322 -0.71 19.56 -0.54
C PHE A 322 -1.67 19.72 0.64
N GLY A 323 -2.33 20.88 0.74
CA GLY A 323 -3.41 21.11 1.70
C GLY A 323 -3.01 21.38 3.14
N ARG A 324 -1.78 21.83 3.42
CA ARG A 324 -1.36 22.21 4.79
C ARG A 324 -2.21 23.32 5.41
N GLU A 325 -2.68 24.27 4.60
CA GLU A 325 -3.40 25.46 5.08
C GLU A 325 -4.93 25.40 4.96
N GLY A 326 -5.53 24.27 4.58
CA GLY A 326 -6.99 24.19 4.41
C GLY A 326 -7.55 22.76 4.47
N GLY A 327 -6.74 21.81 4.89
CA GLY A 327 -7.08 20.39 4.84
C GLY A 327 -6.95 19.78 3.43
N GLN A 328 -6.69 18.49 3.37
CA GLN A 328 -6.43 17.80 2.09
C GLN A 328 -7.66 17.70 1.19
N THR A 329 -8.85 17.54 1.77
CA THR A 329 -10.09 17.33 1.02
C THR A 329 -10.53 18.51 0.17
N PRO A 330 -10.60 19.76 0.70
CA PRO A 330 -10.95 20.94 -0.11
C PRO A 330 -9.95 21.20 -1.22
N VAL A 331 -8.65 20.99 -0.94
CA VAL A 331 -7.59 21.18 -1.94
C VAL A 331 -7.70 20.14 -3.06
N LEU A 332 -7.96 18.88 -2.73
CA LEU A 332 -8.16 17.83 -3.73
C LEU A 332 -9.35 18.14 -4.65
N ARG A 333 -10.50 18.52 -4.07
CA ARG A 333 -11.69 18.92 -4.84
C ARG A 333 -11.40 20.08 -5.79
N ARG A 334 -10.68 21.09 -5.31
CA ARG A 334 -10.30 22.25 -6.13
C ARG A 334 -9.36 21.83 -7.25
N SER A 335 -8.32 21.06 -6.94
CA SER A 335 -7.36 20.58 -7.96
C SER A 335 -8.05 19.75 -9.05
N ILE A 336 -8.99 18.91 -8.70
CA ILE A 336 -9.76 18.14 -9.67
C ILE A 336 -10.64 19.07 -10.52
N ARG A 337 -11.33 20.05 -9.93
CA ARG A 337 -12.13 21.01 -10.70
C ARG A 337 -11.30 21.86 -11.66
N ASN A 338 -10.05 22.16 -11.31
CA ASN A 338 -9.14 22.87 -12.20
C ASN A 338 -8.78 22.06 -13.45
N VAL A 339 -8.82 20.73 -13.35
CA VAL A 339 -8.49 19.81 -14.44
C VAL A 339 -9.76 19.33 -15.16
N ASN A 340 -10.79 18.98 -14.40
CA ASN A 340 -12.04 18.43 -14.92
C ASN A 340 -13.24 19.09 -14.22
N PRO A 341 -13.68 20.28 -14.66
CA PRO A 341 -14.70 21.07 -13.98
C PRO A 341 -16.10 20.49 -14.08
N GLU A 342 -16.43 19.81 -15.19
CA GLU A 342 -17.77 19.27 -15.42
C GLU A 342 -17.75 17.94 -16.16
N PHE A 343 -18.32 16.92 -15.51
CA PHE A 343 -18.49 15.58 -16.05
C PHE A 343 -19.29 15.49 -17.37
N ARG A 344 -20.23 16.43 -17.60
CA ARG A 344 -21.23 16.33 -18.68
C ARG A 344 -20.93 17.17 -19.91
N ALA A 345 -19.83 17.89 -19.95
CA ALA A 345 -19.48 18.75 -21.06
C ALA A 345 -17.99 18.58 -21.44
N PRO A 346 -17.64 17.47 -22.16
CA PRO A 346 -16.26 17.26 -22.62
C PRO A 346 -15.71 18.43 -23.45
N ASP A 347 -16.59 19.11 -24.19
CA ASP A 347 -16.23 20.28 -25.03
C ASP A 347 -15.91 21.53 -24.20
N ALA A 348 -16.21 21.53 -22.89
CA ALA A 348 -15.90 22.60 -21.95
C ALA A 348 -14.68 22.28 -21.07
N ALA A 349 -13.97 21.16 -21.31
CA ALA A 349 -12.75 20.84 -20.60
C ALA A 349 -11.68 21.92 -20.87
N PRO A 350 -10.93 22.36 -19.82
CA PRO A 350 -9.87 23.34 -20.01
C PRO A 350 -8.78 22.78 -20.93
N SER A 351 -8.10 23.64 -21.67
CA SER A 351 -6.88 23.23 -22.37
C SER A 351 -5.82 22.72 -21.38
N GLU A 352 -4.83 22.01 -21.91
CA GLU A 352 -3.71 21.51 -21.07
C GLU A 352 -3.06 22.63 -20.27
N TYR A 353 -2.80 23.77 -20.93
CA TYR A 353 -2.14 24.91 -20.29
C TYR A 353 -3.03 25.55 -19.22
N GLU A 354 -4.31 25.74 -19.49
CA GLU A 354 -5.26 26.27 -18.51
C GLU A 354 -5.34 25.38 -17.27
N ALA A 355 -5.45 24.08 -17.47
CA ALA A 355 -5.50 23.10 -16.37
C ALA A 355 -4.23 23.16 -15.50
N VAL A 356 -3.03 23.08 -16.10
CA VAL A 356 -1.78 23.10 -15.33
C VAL A 356 -1.48 24.46 -14.71
N SER A 357 -1.86 25.57 -15.37
CA SER A 357 -1.71 26.91 -14.81
C SER A 357 -2.58 27.10 -13.58
N ALA A 358 -3.85 26.67 -13.64
CA ALA A 358 -4.75 26.72 -12.49
C ALA A 358 -4.28 25.81 -11.33
N LEU A 359 -3.66 24.68 -11.63
CA LEU A 359 -3.03 23.85 -10.61
C LEU A 359 -1.85 24.55 -9.93
N LEU A 360 -0.99 25.22 -10.72
CA LEU A 360 0.19 25.93 -10.22
C LEU A 360 -0.14 27.15 -9.34
N GLU A 361 -1.26 27.83 -9.57
CA GLU A 361 -1.71 28.93 -8.73
C GLU A 361 -1.96 28.54 -7.27
N HIS A 362 -2.15 27.24 -7.02
CA HIS A 362 -2.50 26.73 -5.69
C HIS A 362 -1.36 26.00 -4.97
N VAL A 363 -0.16 26.04 -5.52
CA VAL A 363 1.05 25.52 -4.87
C VAL A 363 2.07 26.64 -4.72
N PRO A 364 2.77 26.74 -3.57
CA PRO A 364 3.69 27.84 -3.32
C PRO A 364 4.84 27.89 -4.34
N ASP A 365 5.11 29.06 -4.89
CA ASP A 365 6.30 29.33 -5.70
C ASP A 365 7.41 29.89 -4.81
N ARG A 366 8.13 29.01 -4.17
CA ARG A 366 9.24 29.33 -3.27
C ARG A 366 10.25 28.21 -3.21
N THR A 367 11.46 28.50 -2.77
CA THR A 367 12.53 27.54 -2.57
C THR A 367 12.15 26.42 -1.59
N ALA A 368 12.78 25.26 -1.73
CA ALA A 368 12.58 24.16 -0.79
C ALA A 368 12.99 24.54 0.63
N PRO A 369 12.23 24.15 1.66
CA PRO A 369 12.71 24.23 3.02
C PRO A 369 13.85 23.24 3.25
N GLU A 370 14.77 23.54 4.15
CA GLU A 370 15.77 22.55 4.58
C GLU A 370 15.06 21.35 5.22
N LEU A 371 15.32 20.15 4.68
CA LEU A 371 14.72 18.92 5.19
C LEU A 371 15.55 18.37 6.35
N SER A 372 14.89 18.07 7.48
CA SER A 372 15.56 17.40 8.60
C SER A 372 16.02 16.01 8.20
N LEU A 373 17.28 15.71 8.47
CA LEU A 373 17.86 14.36 8.33
C LEU A 373 17.57 13.48 9.54
N GLU A 374 17.15 14.06 10.67
CA GLU A 374 16.76 13.36 11.89
C GLU A 374 15.30 12.90 11.84
N GLY A 375 14.97 11.91 12.66
CA GLY A 375 13.62 11.35 12.72
C GLY A 375 13.23 10.58 11.44
N PHE A 376 14.22 10.04 10.73
CA PHE A 376 14.01 9.32 9.48
C PHE A 376 13.03 8.15 9.66
N ASN A 377 11.99 8.18 8.84
CA ASN A 377 10.98 7.12 8.78
C ASN A 377 10.44 7.02 7.34
N THR A 378 10.49 5.85 6.74
CA THR A 378 10.03 5.59 5.38
C THR A 378 8.55 5.92 5.12
N LYS A 379 7.75 6.16 6.16
CA LYS A 379 6.36 6.63 6.06
C LYS A 379 6.25 8.16 6.02
N ASN A 380 7.32 8.88 6.32
CA ASN A 380 7.33 10.34 6.38
C ASN A 380 7.63 10.93 4.99
N ALA A 381 6.87 11.95 4.58
CA ALA A 381 7.06 12.63 3.30
C ALA A 381 8.48 13.23 3.14
N ASN A 382 9.01 13.87 4.19
CA ASN A 382 10.37 14.42 4.15
C ASN A 382 11.43 13.34 3.89
N SER A 383 11.31 12.19 4.59
CA SER A 383 12.22 11.07 4.39
C SER A 383 12.14 10.50 2.98
N ARG A 384 10.94 10.46 2.38
CA ARG A 384 10.75 10.00 1.00
C ARG A 384 11.34 10.99 0.00
N LEU A 385 11.26 12.30 0.23
CA LEU A 385 11.94 13.29 -0.62
C LEU A 385 13.46 13.12 -0.58
N ILE A 386 14.04 12.85 0.59
CA ILE A 386 15.47 12.53 0.72
C ILE A 386 15.82 11.24 -0.04
N LEU A 387 14.97 10.21 0.06
CA LEU A 387 15.17 8.97 -0.69
C LEU A 387 15.09 9.19 -2.20
N LEU A 388 14.17 10.03 -2.69
CA LEU A 388 14.08 10.38 -4.11
C LEU A 388 15.32 11.15 -4.59
N ALA A 389 15.91 12.00 -3.75
CA ALA A 389 17.20 12.60 -4.07
C ALA A 389 18.32 11.56 -4.16
N LEU A 390 18.33 10.54 -3.29
CA LEU A 390 19.27 9.43 -3.38
C LEU A 390 19.05 8.57 -4.64
N THR A 391 17.79 8.34 -5.05
CA THR A 391 17.52 7.58 -6.29
C THR A 391 18.04 8.30 -7.53
N SER A 392 18.11 9.64 -7.52
CA SER A 392 18.61 10.41 -8.65
C SER A 392 20.10 10.18 -8.93
N LEU A 393 20.86 9.64 -7.97
CA LEU A 393 22.24 9.22 -8.14
C LEU A 393 22.40 7.88 -8.87
N ARG A 394 21.30 7.18 -9.19
CA ARG A 394 21.27 5.85 -9.82
C ARG A 394 22.15 4.86 -9.06
N PRO A 395 21.75 4.46 -7.83
CA PRO A 395 22.58 3.63 -6.96
C PRO A 395 23.10 2.37 -7.66
N LEU A 396 24.38 2.04 -7.46
CA LEU A 396 25.07 0.90 -8.04
C LEU A 396 25.27 -0.20 -6.99
N ASP A 397 25.24 -1.45 -7.43
CA ASP A 397 25.62 -2.60 -6.61
C ASP A 397 27.15 -2.71 -6.47
N GLU A 398 27.63 -3.70 -5.73
CA GLU A 398 29.05 -3.98 -5.51
C GLU A 398 29.84 -4.31 -6.80
N ASN A 399 29.13 -4.74 -7.85
CA ASN A 399 29.71 -5.04 -9.17
C ASN A 399 29.73 -3.81 -10.08
N GLY A 400 29.04 -2.73 -9.70
CA GLY A 400 28.90 -1.49 -10.47
C GLY A 400 27.73 -1.51 -11.44
N ASN A 401 26.77 -2.41 -11.27
CA ASN A 401 25.52 -2.40 -12.02
C ASN A 401 24.50 -1.51 -11.33
N GLU A 402 23.66 -0.83 -12.11
CA GLU A 402 22.55 -0.05 -11.55
C GLU A 402 21.54 -0.96 -10.86
N ILE A 403 21.17 -0.59 -9.65
CA ILE A 403 20.19 -1.34 -8.85
C ILE A 403 18.80 -1.07 -9.39
N ASP A 404 18.06 -2.13 -9.75
CA ASP A 404 16.63 -2.02 -10.06
C ASP A 404 15.84 -1.76 -8.78
N LEU A 405 15.69 -0.46 -8.46
CA LEU A 405 15.00 -0.01 -7.24
C LEU A 405 13.51 -0.38 -7.24
N ALA A 406 12.87 -0.46 -8.41
CA ALA A 406 11.47 -0.84 -8.49
C ALA A 406 11.30 -2.30 -8.02
N SER A 407 12.11 -3.22 -8.57
CA SER A 407 12.10 -4.63 -8.15
C SER A 407 12.53 -4.82 -6.69
N GLN A 408 13.54 -4.08 -6.22
CA GLN A 408 13.96 -4.15 -4.81
C GLN A 408 12.84 -3.72 -3.85
N LEU A 409 12.13 -2.64 -4.17
CA LEU A 409 11.02 -2.15 -3.37
C LEU A 409 9.79 -3.06 -3.45
N GLU A 410 9.55 -3.72 -4.58
CA GLU A 410 8.47 -4.71 -4.72
C GLU A 410 8.73 -5.94 -3.84
N ILE A 411 9.96 -6.45 -3.83
CA ILE A 411 10.35 -7.68 -3.10
C ILE A 411 10.49 -7.43 -1.60
N TYR A 412 11.24 -6.39 -1.22
CA TYR A 412 11.63 -6.14 0.17
C TYR A 412 10.83 -5.01 0.83
N GLY A 413 9.95 -4.33 0.09
CA GLY A 413 9.21 -3.18 0.60
C GLY A 413 10.15 -2.08 1.09
N THR A 414 9.84 -1.50 2.25
CA THR A 414 10.69 -0.45 2.86
C THR A 414 12.03 -0.94 3.39
N ASP A 415 12.24 -2.26 3.48
CA ASP A 415 13.52 -2.85 3.92
C ASP A 415 14.58 -2.78 2.82
N ALA A 416 14.19 -2.50 1.56
CA ALA A 416 15.09 -2.13 0.47
C ALA A 416 15.92 -0.86 0.80
N VAL A 417 15.43 -0.01 1.73
CA VAL A 417 16.18 1.12 2.29
C VAL A 417 17.06 0.61 3.42
N THR A 418 18.25 0.14 3.07
CA THR A 418 19.17 -0.53 3.98
C THR A 418 19.87 0.44 4.94
N GLN A 419 20.40 -0.11 6.03
CA GLN A 419 21.15 0.63 7.04
C GLN A 419 22.64 0.48 6.80
N LEU A 420 23.33 1.59 6.56
CA LEU A 420 24.80 1.63 6.58
C LEU A 420 25.35 1.57 8.00
N VAL A 421 24.62 2.24 8.93
CA VAL A 421 24.99 2.32 10.34
C VAL A 421 23.80 1.93 11.22
N PRO A 422 23.77 0.71 11.79
CA PRO A 422 22.64 0.21 12.56
C PRO A 422 22.32 1.02 13.84
N SER A 423 23.31 1.64 14.48
CA SER A 423 23.15 2.45 15.71
C SER A 423 22.40 3.76 15.46
N HIS A 424 22.37 4.27 14.22
CA HIS A 424 21.74 5.56 13.85
C HIS A 424 20.59 5.38 12.85
N ARG A 425 19.80 4.34 13.02
CA ARG A 425 18.70 3.98 12.07
C ARG A 425 17.62 5.05 11.88
N SER A 426 17.51 6.02 12.79
CA SER A 426 16.58 7.15 12.69
C SER A 426 17.18 8.39 12.03
N HIS A 427 18.40 8.31 11.49
CA HIS A 427 19.06 9.40 10.77
C HIS A 427 19.20 9.04 9.28
N ALA A 428 18.85 9.97 8.37
CA ALA A 428 18.89 9.73 6.93
C ALA A 428 20.31 9.42 6.43
N ALA A 429 21.34 10.02 7.02
CA ALA A 429 22.73 9.73 6.67
C ALA A 429 23.18 8.30 7.00
N ALA A 430 22.39 7.55 7.77
CA ALA A 430 22.64 6.12 8.02
C ALA A 430 21.92 5.20 7.01
N ARG A 431 21.25 5.75 5.99
CA ARG A 431 20.42 5.00 5.04
C ARG A 431 20.96 5.06 3.62
N SER A 432 20.75 3.96 2.86
CA SER A 432 21.07 3.86 1.44
C SER A 432 20.21 2.79 0.77
N PHE A 433 20.31 2.68 -0.56
CA PHE A 433 19.71 1.62 -1.37
C PHE A 433 20.70 0.48 -1.67
N TRP A 434 21.50 0.09 -0.70
CA TRP A 434 22.42 -1.03 -0.86
C TRP A 434 21.64 -2.34 -0.99
N PRO A 435 22.01 -3.28 -1.88
CA PRO A 435 21.28 -4.53 -2.05
C PRO A 435 21.16 -5.31 -0.73
N VAL A 436 19.95 -5.79 -0.42
CA VAL A 436 19.65 -6.49 0.83
C VAL A 436 20.42 -7.81 0.95
N ASP A 437 20.61 -8.50 -0.19
CA ASP A 437 21.25 -9.81 -0.27
C ASP A 437 22.76 -9.75 -0.44
N SER A 438 23.35 -8.55 -0.51
CA SER A 438 24.80 -8.41 -0.64
C SER A 438 25.52 -8.95 0.60
N ALA A 439 26.20 -10.07 0.42
CA ALA A 439 26.97 -10.72 1.49
C ALA A 439 28.21 -9.90 1.90
N SER A 440 28.65 -9.00 1.04
CA SER A 440 29.88 -8.21 1.20
C SER A 440 29.53 -6.74 1.37
N ARG A 441 29.39 -6.31 2.61
CA ARG A 441 29.52 -4.89 2.97
C ARG A 441 31.01 -4.50 2.97
N SER A 442 31.73 -4.91 1.91
CA SER A 442 33.13 -4.52 1.75
C SER A 442 33.17 -3.02 1.54
N ILE A 443 33.70 -2.32 2.53
CA ILE A 443 33.75 -0.87 2.63
C ILE A 443 34.80 -0.28 1.65
N VAL A 444 35.64 -1.12 1.06
CA VAL A 444 36.60 -0.73 0.01
C VAL A 444 35.92 -0.88 -1.34
N MET A 445 35.29 0.17 -1.80
CA MET A 445 34.55 0.19 -3.06
C MET A 445 35.15 1.19 -4.03
N ARG A 446 34.84 0.97 -5.33
CA ARG A 446 35.21 1.91 -6.39
C ARG A 446 34.55 3.27 -6.14
N PRO A 447 35.25 4.40 -6.44
CA PRO A 447 34.71 5.73 -6.20
C PRO A 447 33.34 6.00 -6.84
N GLU A 448 33.08 5.44 -8.02
CA GLU A 448 31.78 5.57 -8.70
C GLU A 448 30.65 4.89 -7.93
N ILE A 449 30.89 3.76 -7.28
CA ILE A 449 29.89 3.08 -6.44
C ILE A 449 29.62 3.92 -5.19
N LEU A 450 30.67 4.41 -4.51
CA LEU A 450 30.52 5.27 -3.35
C LEU A 450 29.72 6.53 -3.69
N ALA A 451 30.04 7.20 -4.80
CA ALA A 451 29.35 8.39 -5.26
C ALA A 451 27.87 8.15 -5.52
N SER A 452 27.50 6.98 -6.08
CA SER A 452 26.11 6.60 -6.34
C SER A 452 25.26 6.43 -5.06
N HIS A 453 25.91 6.32 -3.90
CA HIS A 453 25.28 6.26 -2.58
C HIS A 453 25.49 7.53 -1.74
N SER A 454 25.88 8.65 -2.37
CA SER A 454 26.26 9.90 -1.69
C SER A 454 27.36 9.66 -0.63
N MET A 455 28.42 9.00 -1.08
CA MET A 455 29.63 8.71 -0.29
C MET A 455 30.90 9.02 -1.10
N ASN A 456 32.02 9.09 -0.44
CA ASN A 456 33.34 9.25 -1.02
C ASN A 456 34.40 8.43 -0.25
N ASP A 457 35.65 8.43 -0.70
CA ASP A 457 36.73 7.67 -0.08
C ASP A 457 37.00 8.09 1.38
N ASP A 458 36.77 9.37 1.72
CA ASP A 458 36.94 9.86 3.10
C ASP A 458 35.90 9.26 4.02
N LEU A 459 34.61 9.27 3.60
CA LEU A 459 33.53 8.65 4.35
C LEU A 459 33.72 7.14 4.50
N SER A 460 34.23 6.47 3.45
CA SER A 460 34.57 5.05 3.53
C SER A 460 35.65 4.80 4.61
N ARG A 461 36.71 5.61 4.65
CA ARG A 461 37.76 5.51 5.68
C ARG A 461 37.25 5.79 7.10
N ILE A 462 36.42 6.82 7.29
CA ILE A 462 35.79 7.14 8.57
C ILE A 462 34.93 5.97 9.06
N LEU A 463 34.18 5.34 8.17
CA LEU A 463 33.34 4.18 8.52
C LEU A 463 34.18 2.95 8.90
N ILE A 464 35.30 2.71 8.20
CA ILE A 464 36.27 1.65 8.57
C ILE A 464 36.89 1.90 9.94
N GLN A 465 37.20 3.14 10.28
CA GLN A 465 37.74 3.54 11.58
C GLN A 465 36.68 3.49 12.69
N ASN A 466 35.43 3.17 12.34
CA ASN A 466 34.27 3.12 13.26
C ASN A 466 33.97 4.45 13.95
N ASP A 467 34.36 5.58 13.36
CA ASP A 467 33.96 6.91 13.83
C ASP A 467 32.56 7.26 13.28
N ILE A 468 31.55 6.67 13.91
CA ILE A 468 30.17 6.77 13.46
C ILE A 468 29.64 8.20 13.54
N HIS A 469 30.05 8.96 14.56
CA HIS A 469 29.58 10.34 14.74
C HIS A 469 30.04 11.23 13.59
N LEU A 470 31.33 11.19 13.28
CA LEU A 470 31.93 11.94 12.18
C LEU A 470 31.35 11.49 10.82
N PHE A 471 31.11 10.18 10.65
CA PHE A 471 30.46 9.65 9.44
C PHE A 471 29.08 10.26 9.21
N ILE A 472 28.20 10.25 10.24
CA ILE A 472 26.85 10.79 10.16
C ILE A 472 26.88 12.30 9.88
N GLU A 473 27.76 13.05 10.53
CA GLU A 473 27.92 14.49 10.31
C GLU A 473 28.32 14.79 8.86
N ARG A 474 29.43 14.22 8.39
CA ARG A 474 29.98 14.48 7.07
C ARG A 474 29.09 14.00 5.93
N ARG A 475 28.52 12.79 6.07
CA ARG A 475 27.55 12.31 5.06
C ARG A 475 26.26 13.13 5.10
N GLY A 476 25.89 13.64 6.28
CA GLY A 476 24.76 14.56 6.42
C GLY A 476 24.94 15.85 5.63
N GLU A 477 26.14 16.40 5.58
CA GLU A 477 26.49 17.59 4.77
C GLU A 477 26.28 17.29 3.28
N LEU A 478 26.84 16.18 2.77
CA LEU A 478 26.66 15.77 1.36
C LEU A 478 25.19 15.53 1.00
N LEU A 479 24.43 14.93 1.91
CA LEU A 479 22.99 14.70 1.67
C LEU A 479 22.19 16.00 1.64
N ARG A 480 22.49 16.99 2.48
CA ARG A 480 21.80 18.30 2.42
C ARG A 480 22.06 18.99 1.08
N GLU A 481 23.31 18.99 0.61
CA GLU A 481 23.66 19.54 -0.70
C GLU A 481 22.95 18.81 -1.84
N LEU A 482 22.97 17.47 -1.84
CA LEU A 482 22.26 16.65 -2.81
C LEU A 482 20.77 16.97 -2.83
N VAL A 483 20.12 16.98 -1.67
CA VAL A 483 18.67 17.22 -1.54
C VAL A 483 18.31 18.62 -1.99
N SER A 484 19.09 19.65 -1.59
CA SER A 484 18.85 21.04 -2.03
C SER A 484 18.94 21.15 -3.55
N THR A 485 20.04 20.67 -4.15
CA THR A 485 20.24 20.68 -5.60
C THR A 485 19.15 19.94 -6.35
N PHE A 486 18.77 18.75 -5.86
CA PHE A 486 17.72 17.95 -6.45
C PHE A 486 16.37 18.68 -6.43
N LEU A 487 15.96 19.21 -5.27
CA LEU A 487 14.67 19.89 -5.13
C LEU A 487 14.64 21.21 -5.90
N ASP A 488 15.70 22.02 -5.88
CA ASP A 488 15.77 23.27 -6.61
C ASP A 488 15.61 23.06 -8.12
N SER A 489 16.19 21.99 -8.65
CA SER A 489 16.03 21.61 -10.07
C SER A 489 14.58 21.24 -10.43
N ARG A 490 13.79 20.72 -9.47
CA ARG A 490 12.42 20.27 -9.67
C ARG A 490 11.37 21.37 -9.42
N LEU A 491 11.65 22.29 -8.50
CA LEU A 491 10.74 23.36 -8.15
C LEU A 491 10.67 24.47 -9.20
N GLU A 492 11.78 24.71 -9.90
CA GLU A 492 11.90 25.78 -10.91
C GLU A 492 11.27 27.09 -10.42
N THR A 493 11.71 27.58 -9.27
CA THR A 493 11.24 28.83 -8.65
C THR A 493 11.52 30.02 -9.54
N ASP A 494 10.73 31.09 -9.38
CA ASP A 494 10.83 32.36 -10.12
C ASP A 494 10.59 32.23 -11.63
N ARG A 495 10.08 31.11 -12.11
CA ARG A 495 9.69 30.93 -13.51
C ARG A 495 8.17 30.99 -13.66
N ARG A 496 7.65 32.07 -14.20
CA ARG A 496 6.22 32.18 -14.50
C ARG A 496 5.84 31.14 -15.57
N PRO A 497 4.70 30.44 -15.39
CA PRO A 497 4.18 29.55 -16.42
C PRO A 497 3.87 30.42 -17.68
N ARG A 498 4.20 29.89 -18.85
CA ARG A 498 3.88 30.49 -20.15
C ARG A 498 3.19 29.43 -20.97
N PRO A 499 2.26 29.80 -21.86
CA PRO A 499 1.71 28.85 -22.81
C PRO A 499 2.81 28.28 -23.72
N PRO A 500 2.65 27.08 -24.27
CA PRO A 500 3.54 26.53 -25.27
C PRO A 500 3.53 27.41 -26.52
N LEU A 501 4.63 27.39 -27.28
CA LEU A 501 4.74 28.21 -28.50
C LEU A 501 3.66 27.88 -29.51
N SER A 502 3.16 26.67 -29.55
CA SER A 502 2.04 26.22 -30.41
C SER A 502 0.74 26.97 -30.13
N GLU A 503 0.48 27.37 -28.90
CA GLU A 503 -0.71 28.18 -28.54
C GLU A 503 -0.53 29.67 -28.76
N LEU A 504 0.71 30.14 -28.98
CA LEU A 504 1.04 31.52 -29.27
C LEU A 504 1.09 31.84 -30.78
N MET A 505 1.08 30.79 -31.62
CA MET A 505 0.98 30.96 -33.06
C MET A 505 -0.48 31.29 -33.42
N ILE A 506 -0.70 32.52 -33.82
CA ILE A 506 -1.99 32.91 -34.40
C ILE A 506 -2.06 32.20 -35.76
N ASP A 507 -3.06 31.34 -35.94
CA ASP A 507 -3.40 30.85 -37.27
C ASP A 507 -3.63 32.05 -38.17
N GLU A 508 -2.78 32.25 -39.18
CA GLU A 508 -3.05 33.25 -40.19
C GLU A 508 -4.44 32.94 -40.79
N PRO A 509 -5.34 33.93 -40.85
CA PRO A 509 -6.64 33.71 -41.44
C PRO A 509 -6.43 33.19 -42.86
N ALA A 510 -6.99 32.00 -43.15
CA ALA A 510 -6.97 31.44 -44.50
C ALA A 510 -7.45 32.52 -45.48
N ASP A 511 -6.56 32.95 -46.35
CA ASP A 511 -6.85 33.94 -47.38
C ASP A 511 -8.16 33.60 -48.08
N LEU A 512 -9.13 34.49 -47.97
CA LEU A 512 -10.33 34.50 -48.76
C LEU A 512 -9.91 34.77 -50.22
N THR A 513 -9.70 33.73 -51.00
CA THR A 513 -9.70 33.77 -52.47
C THR A 513 -10.97 33.18 -53.03
#